data_a4b58f02e8cf8f9645c6d78b76437f73
#
_entry.id   a4b58f02e8cf8f9645c6d78b76437f73
#
_cell.length_a   1.000
_cell.length_b   1.000
_cell.length_c   1.000
_cell.angle_alpha   90.00
_cell.angle_beta   90.00
_cell.angle_gamma   90.00
#
_symmetry.space_group_name_H-M   'P 1'
#
loop_
_entity.id
_entity.type
_entity.pdbx_description
1 polymer ?
#
loop_
_entity_poly.entity_id
_entity_poly.type
_entity_poly.pdbx_seq_one_letter_code
_entity_poly.pdbx_strand_id
1 'polypeptide(L)'
;MLKKVTIVALMSSMLLTTSCAVHSGLTSNLNNHSTEVVLSKKNFKVIKTVTGESSVTYVLGIGGLSKRALIAQARAKMLEEAGLEGGAKAIINETVEVKGSNFPFVGKKLVVVTAQVIEFTE
;
A
#
# COMPACT_ATOMS: atom_id res chain seq x y z
N MET A 1 35.66 35.96 8.76
CA MET A 1 35.31 34.59 9.17
C MET A 1 33.89 34.51 9.73
N LEU A 2 33.49 35.41 10.59
CA LEU A 2 32.14 35.39 11.20
C LEU A 2 30.98 35.36 10.18
N LYS A 3 31.02 36.20 9.15
CA LYS A 3 29.98 36.24 8.10
C LYS A 3 29.80 34.90 7.33
N LYS A 4 30.90 34.19 7.09
CA LYS A 4 30.86 32.88 6.40
C LYS A 4 30.24 31.80 7.29
N VAL A 5 30.55 31.82 8.59
CA VAL A 5 29.97 30.88 9.57
C VAL A 5 28.48 31.12 9.75
N THR A 6 28.05 32.39 9.75
CA THR A 6 26.60 32.74 9.87
C THR A 6 25.82 32.28 8.65
N ILE A 7 26.37 32.41 7.44
CA ILE A 7 25.71 31.94 6.21
C ILE A 7 25.57 30.40 6.19
N VAL A 8 26.63 29.71 6.59
CA VAL A 8 26.59 28.23 6.67
C VAL A 8 25.58 27.75 7.73
N ALA A 9 25.51 28.42 8.87
CA ALA A 9 24.52 28.10 9.92
C ALA A 9 23.08 28.37 9.47
N LEU A 10 22.85 29.48 8.71
CA LEU A 10 21.52 29.77 8.15
C LEU A 10 21.10 28.76 7.09
N MET A 11 22.01 28.35 6.22
CA MET A 11 21.73 27.30 5.21
C MET A 11 21.45 25.91 5.85
N SER A 12 22.19 25.59 6.92
CA SER A 12 21.98 24.35 7.67
C SER A 12 20.61 24.34 8.39
N SER A 13 20.15 25.48 8.90
CA SER A 13 18.85 25.62 9.55
C SER A 13 17.67 25.48 8.58
N MET A 14 17.81 25.91 7.33
CA MET A 14 16.77 25.73 6.29
C MET A 14 16.62 24.27 5.82
N LEU A 15 17.65 23.45 5.93
CA LEU A 15 17.59 22.03 5.57
C LEU A 15 16.86 21.17 6.60
N LEU A 16 16.66 21.68 7.81
CA LEU A 16 16.00 20.93 8.90
C LEU A 16 14.47 21.06 8.92
N THR A 17 13.89 21.95 8.12
CA THR A 17 12.44 22.22 8.13
C THR A 17 11.62 21.48 7.08
N THR A 18 12.25 20.69 6.20
CA THR A 18 11.53 19.91 5.17
C THR A 18 11.23 18.47 5.59
N SER A 19 10.75 18.29 6.83
CA SER A 19 10.14 17.03 7.23
C SER A 19 8.65 17.04 6.85
N CYS A 20 8.36 17.02 5.55
CA CYS A 20 7.01 16.77 5.07
C CYS A 20 6.79 15.25 5.02
N ALA A 21 6.14 14.72 6.05
CA ALA A 21 5.49 13.43 5.93
C ALA A 21 4.36 13.60 4.90
N VAL A 22 4.60 13.18 3.66
CA VAL A 22 3.55 13.16 2.62
C VAL A 22 2.66 11.97 2.92
N HIS A 23 1.59 12.22 3.64
CA HIS A 23 0.47 11.31 3.82
C HIS A 23 -0.41 11.43 2.58
N SER A 24 -0.01 10.79 1.48
CA SER A 24 -0.89 10.68 0.33
C SER A 24 -1.82 9.48 0.55
N GLY A 25 -2.92 9.74 1.25
CA GLY A 25 -4.06 8.84 1.31
C GLY A 25 -4.78 8.81 -0.04
N LEU A 26 -4.09 8.39 -1.09
CA LEU A 26 -4.71 8.11 -2.36
C LEU A 26 -5.21 6.68 -2.30
N THR A 27 -6.46 6.53 -1.95
CA THR A 27 -7.23 5.31 -2.19
C THR A 27 -7.45 5.22 -3.70
N SER A 28 -6.44 4.77 -4.44
CA SER A 28 -6.64 4.46 -5.84
C SER A 28 -7.17 3.04 -5.93
N ASN A 29 -8.44 2.93 -6.28
CA ASN A 29 -9.06 1.67 -6.65
C ASN A 29 -8.42 1.21 -7.98
N LEU A 30 -7.30 0.50 -7.89
CA LEU A 30 -6.63 -0.11 -9.04
C LEU A 30 -7.26 -1.48 -9.33
N ASN A 31 -8.54 -1.48 -9.65
CA ASN A 31 -9.21 -2.62 -10.26
C ASN A 31 -8.67 -2.81 -11.68
N ASN A 32 -7.49 -3.39 -11.81
CA ASN A 32 -6.87 -3.60 -13.10
C ASN A 32 -7.04 -5.02 -13.66
N HIS A 33 -7.77 -5.87 -12.96
CA HIS A 33 -8.26 -7.17 -13.43
C HIS A 33 -9.54 -7.46 -12.67
N SER A 34 -10.64 -6.97 -13.19
CA SER A 34 -11.95 -7.35 -12.71
C SER A 34 -12.33 -8.68 -13.31
N THR A 35 -12.19 -9.74 -12.54
CA THR A 35 -13.26 -10.71 -12.59
C THR A 35 -14.43 -9.98 -11.95
N GLU A 36 -15.27 -9.39 -12.79
CA GLU A 36 -16.46 -8.70 -12.32
C GLU A 36 -17.40 -9.76 -11.79
N VAL A 37 -17.45 -9.92 -10.48
CA VAL A 37 -18.44 -10.79 -9.84
C VAL A 37 -19.76 -10.04 -9.90
N VAL A 38 -20.58 -10.34 -10.89
CA VAL A 38 -21.94 -9.80 -11.00
C VAL A 38 -22.81 -10.51 -9.97
N LEU A 39 -23.02 -9.86 -8.85
CA LEU A 39 -23.92 -10.33 -7.79
C LEU A 39 -25.39 -10.02 -8.19
N SER A 40 -25.98 -10.85 -9.01
CA SER A 40 -27.36 -10.69 -9.50
C SER A 40 -28.42 -11.13 -8.48
N LYS A 41 -28.04 -11.89 -7.46
CA LYS A 41 -28.91 -12.40 -6.39
C LYS A 41 -28.23 -12.27 -5.04
N LYS A 42 -28.99 -12.18 -3.94
CA LYS A 42 -28.49 -12.15 -2.56
C LYS A 42 -28.13 -13.55 -2.04
N ASN A 43 -27.47 -14.36 -2.86
CA ASN A 43 -27.10 -15.75 -2.54
C ASN A 43 -25.62 -15.86 -2.15
N PHE A 44 -25.14 -14.93 -1.36
CA PHE A 44 -23.76 -14.96 -0.85
C PHE A 44 -23.69 -14.47 0.60
N LYS A 45 -22.68 -14.90 1.30
CA LYS A 45 -22.36 -14.49 2.66
C LYS A 45 -20.92 -14.01 2.73
N VAL A 46 -20.67 -12.87 3.36
CA VAL A 46 -19.32 -12.42 3.70
C VAL A 46 -18.81 -13.28 4.86
N ILE A 47 -17.72 -14.02 4.64
CA ILE A 47 -17.18 -14.94 5.64
C ILE A 47 -16.01 -14.37 6.41
N LYS A 48 -15.16 -13.55 5.77
CA LYS A 48 -14.03 -12.88 6.42
C LYS A 48 -13.51 -11.70 5.63
N THR A 49 -12.80 -10.82 6.30
CA THR A 49 -11.94 -9.80 5.69
C THR A 49 -10.50 -10.29 5.77
N VAL A 50 -9.76 -10.12 4.68
CA VAL A 50 -8.35 -10.53 4.57
C VAL A 50 -7.48 -9.34 4.22
N THR A 51 -6.22 -9.36 4.67
CA THR A 51 -5.29 -8.26 4.47
C THR A 51 -3.91 -8.82 4.11
N GLY A 52 -3.30 -8.28 3.05
CA GLY A 52 -1.93 -8.59 2.69
C GLY A 52 -1.07 -7.33 2.71
N GLU A 53 0.14 -7.44 3.23
CA GLU A 53 1.05 -6.31 3.38
C GLU A 53 2.40 -6.58 2.69
N SER A 54 2.95 -5.54 2.08
CA SER A 54 4.31 -5.54 1.54
C SER A 54 4.97 -4.20 1.80
N SER A 55 6.23 -4.22 2.19
CA SER A 55 6.99 -2.99 2.46
C SER A 55 8.38 -3.04 1.83
N VAL A 56 8.92 -1.86 1.55
CA VAL A 56 10.28 -1.69 1.04
C VAL A 56 10.90 -0.44 1.65
N THR A 57 12.21 -0.51 1.86
CA THR A 57 13.03 0.61 2.31
C THR A 57 13.96 1.04 1.18
N TYR A 58 14.06 2.35 0.97
CA TYR A 58 14.98 2.98 0.01
C TYR A 58 16.03 3.75 0.79
N VAL A 59 17.27 3.70 0.32
CA VAL A 59 18.38 4.51 0.86
C VAL A 59 18.83 5.47 -0.23
N LEU A 60 18.84 6.77 0.07
CA LEU A 60 19.18 7.84 -0.89
C LEU A 60 18.34 7.78 -2.19
N GLY A 61 17.12 7.28 -2.12
CA GLY A 61 16.26 7.12 -3.30
C GLY A 61 16.64 5.97 -4.24
N ILE A 62 17.67 5.21 -3.89
CA ILE A 62 18.18 4.09 -4.69
C ILE A 62 17.74 2.77 -4.04
N GLY A 63 17.38 1.80 -4.87
CA GLY A 63 16.98 0.46 -4.45
C GLY A 63 15.48 0.31 -4.24
N GLY A 64 15.11 -0.88 -3.87
CA GLY A 64 13.73 -1.25 -3.58
C GLY A 64 12.91 -1.72 -4.77
N LEU A 65 11.74 -2.24 -4.47
CA LEU A 65 10.77 -2.73 -5.45
C LEU A 65 9.93 -1.58 -6.02
N SER A 66 9.54 -1.69 -7.28
CA SER A 66 8.59 -0.75 -7.86
C SER A 66 7.24 -0.80 -7.12
N LYS A 67 6.49 0.29 -7.17
CA LYS A 67 5.14 0.35 -6.58
C LYS A 67 4.25 -0.82 -7.05
N ARG A 68 4.33 -1.19 -8.33
CA ARG A 68 3.57 -2.30 -8.90
C ARG A 68 3.97 -3.64 -8.29
N ALA A 69 5.27 -3.88 -8.12
CA ALA A 69 5.77 -5.10 -7.49
C ALA A 69 5.35 -5.23 -6.03
N LEU A 70 5.35 -4.12 -5.27
CA LEU A 70 4.85 -4.10 -3.90
C LEU A 70 3.35 -4.43 -3.81
N ILE A 71 2.54 -3.85 -4.72
CA ILE A 71 1.11 -4.15 -4.79
C ILE A 71 0.89 -5.62 -5.13
N ALA A 72 1.64 -6.17 -6.11
CA ALA A 72 1.53 -7.57 -6.49
C ALA A 72 1.88 -8.51 -5.32
N GLN A 73 2.94 -8.21 -4.56
CA GLN A 73 3.32 -8.99 -3.37
C GLN A 73 2.28 -8.91 -2.26
N ALA A 74 1.76 -7.71 -1.96
CA ALA A 74 0.72 -7.54 -0.96
C ALA A 74 -0.56 -8.29 -1.35
N ARG A 75 -0.93 -8.22 -2.64
CA ARG A 75 -2.08 -8.95 -3.19
C ARG A 75 -1.89 -10.47 -3.11
N ALA A 76 -0.71 -10.99 -3.44
CA ALA A 76 -0.42 -12.41 -3.33
C ALA A 76 -0.60 -12.92 -1.89
N LYS A 77 -0.11 -12.20 -0.90
CA LYS A 77 -0.30 -12.54 0.51
C LYS A 77 -1.77 -12.48 0.94
N MET A 78 -2.52 -11.48 0.48
CA MET A 78 -3.95 -11.37 0.73
C MET A 78 -4.72 -12.55 0.12
N LEU A 79 -4.36 -12.96 -1.10
CA LEU A 79 -4.98 -14.12 -1.77
C LEU A 79 -4.66 -15.44 -1.05
N GLU A 80 -3.43 -15.60 -0.56
CA GLU A 80 -3.02 -16.75 0.26
C GLU A 80 -3.87 -16.82 1.54
N GLU A 81 -4.03 -15.70 2.24
CA GLU A 81 -4.87 -15.61 3.43
C GLU A 81 -6.36 -15.84 3.12
N ALA A 82 -6.81 -15.44 1.93
CA ALA A 82 -8.17 -15.62 1.49
C ALA A 82 -8.58 -17.12 1.43
N GLY A 83 -7.64 -17.99 1.02
CA GLY A 83 -7.89 -19.44 0.96
C GLY A 83 -9.07 -19.78 0.05
N LEU A 84 -9.00 -19.34 -1.21
CA LEU A 84 -10.09 -19.51 -2.19
C LEU A 84 -10.26 -20.96 -2.67
N GLU A 85 -9.28 -21.81 -2.37
CA GLU A 85 -9.27 -23.20 -2.80
C GLU A 85 -10.38 -24.02 -2.11
N GLY A 86 -11.04 -24.86 -2.86
CA GLY A 86 -11.98 -25.86 -2.33
C GLY A 86 -13.38 -25.36 -1.99
N GLY A 87 -13.85 -24.24 -2.57
CA GLY A 87 -15.21 -23.75 -2.33
C GLY A 87 -15.69 -22.73 -3.36
N ALA A 88 -17.00 -22.49 -3.39
CA ALA A 88 -17.60 -21.44 -4.20
C ALA A 88 -17.37 -20.05 -3.54
N LYS A 89 -16.13 -19.61 -3.52
CA LYS A 89 -15.71 -18.35 -2.87
C LYS A 89 -15.25 -17.33 -3.90
N ALA A 90 -15.43 -16.07 -3.59
CA ALA A 90 -14.93 -14.95 -4.38
C ALA A 90 -14.43 -13.82 -3.48
N ILE A 91 -13.66 -12.90 -4.08
CA ILE A 91 -13.18 -11.70 -3.42
C ILE A 91 -13.96 -10.52 -3.96
N ILE A 92 -14.39 -9.65 -3.05
CA ILE A 92 -15.06 -8.39 -3.35
C ILE A 92 -14.43 -7.25 -2.55
N ASN A 93 -14.69 -6.02 -2.94
CA ASN A 93 -14.27 -4.80 -2.22
C ASN A 93 -12.75 -4.75 -1.95
N GLU A 94 -11.94 -5.10 -2.96
CA GLU A 94 -10.48 -4.97 -2.85
C GLU A 94 -10.10 -3.49 -2.74
N THR A 95 -9.35 -3.14 -1.71
CA THR A 95 -8.81 -1.80 -1.47
C THR A 95 -7.30 -1.86 -1.38
N VAL A 96 -6.61 -0.96 -2.06
CA VAL A 96 -5.15 -0.84 -2.03
C VAL A 96 -4.75 0.47 -1.39
N GLU A 97 -4.08 0.41 -0.24
CA GLU A 97 -3.56 1.55 0.47
C GLU A 97 -2.04 1.59 0.34
N VAL A 98 -1.49 2.76 -0.02
CA VAL A 98 -0.04 2.96 -0.13
C VAL A 98 0.37 4.05 0.84
N LYS A 99 1.17 3.68 1.82
CA LYS A 99 1.77 4.59 2.82
C LYS A 99 3.24 4.81 2.49
N GLY A 100 3.71 6.03 2.57
CA GLY A 100 5.12 6.38 2.37
C GLY A 100 5.62 7.30 3.45
N SER A 101 6.83 7.07 3.93
CA SER A 101 7.56 7.99 4.79
C SER A 101 8.94 8.21 4.21
N ASN A 102 9.36 9.47 4.14
CA ASN A 102 10.70 9.85 3.72
C ASN A 102 11.38 10.61 4.85
N PHE A 103 12.46 10.05 5.34
CA PHE A 103 13.41 10.75 6.21
C PHE A 103 14.63 11.11 5.37
N PRO A 104 15.49 12.11 5.73
CA PRO A 104 16.44 12.74 4.79
C PRO A 104 17.24 11.80 3.90
N PHE A 105 17.54 10.58 4.36
CA PHE A 105 18.34 9.61 3.59
C PHE A 105 17.69 8.24 3.45
N VAL A 106 16.57 8.00 4.14
CA VAL A 106 15.87 6.70 4.14
C VAL A 106 14.38 6.92 3.90
N GLY A 107 13.86 6.27 2.87
CA GLY A 107 12.43 6.23 2.56
C GLY A 107 11.86 4.83 2.80
N LYS A 108 10.66 4.73 3.34
CA LYS A 108 9.92 3.48 3.46
C LYS A 108 8.59 3.60 2.74
N LYS A 109 8.24 2.59 1.95
CA LYS A 109 6.89 2.44 1.38
C LYS A 109 6.26 1.17 1.93
N LEU A 110 5.02 1.28 2.34
CA LEU A 110 4.17 0.18 2.79
C LEU A 110 2.93 0.14 1.90
N VAL A 111 2.62 -1.03 1.39
CA VAL A 111 1.39 -1.30 0.65
C VAL A 111 0.57 -2.27 1.46
N VAL A 112 -0.70 -1.94 1.66
CA VAL A 112 -1.69 -2.79 2.33
C VAL A 112 -2.81 -3.04 1.34
N VAL A 113 -3.13 -4.30 1.11
CA VAL A 113 -4.27 -4.73 0.29
C VAL A 113 -5.26 -5.41 1.20
N THR A 114 -6.48 -4.90 1.24
CA THR A 114 -7.58 -5.47 2.05
C THR A 114 -8.73 -5.84 1.15
N ALA A 115 -9.36 -6.98 1.41
CA ALA A 115 -10.52 -7.43 0.65
C ALA A 115 -11.47 -8.26 1.52
N GLN A 116 -12.69 -8.44 1.05
CA GLN A 116 -13.69 -9.28 1.68
C GLN A 116 -13.85 -10.58 0.89
N VAL A 117 -13.85 -11.68 1.60
CA VAL A 117 -14.11 -13.01 1.02
C VAL A 117 -15.60 -13.33 1.22
N ILE A 118 -16.25 -13.65 0.12
CA ILE A 118 -17.64 -14.13 0.11
C ILE A 118 -17.69 -15.61 -0.25
N GLU A 119 -18.69 -16.27 0.25
CA GLU A 119 -19.06 -17.63 -0.12
C GLU A 119 -20.48 -17.64 -0.69
N PHE A 120 -20.64 -18.29 -1.84
CA PHE A 120 -21.95 -18.41 -2.46
C PHE A 120 -22.75 -19.49 -1.74
N THR A 121 -23.99 -19.18 -1.43
CA THR A 121 -24.97 -20.10 -0.86
C THR A 121 -25.95 -20.53 -1.96
N GLU A 122 -26.34 -21.79 -1.95
CA GLU A 122 -27.37 -22.31 -2.87
C GLU A 122 -28.75 -21.66 -2.67
#